data_c31c1dcf368c83e670d28e47a1571db8
#
_entry.id   c31c1dcf368c83e670d28e47a1571db8
#
_cell.length_a   1.000
_cell.length_b   1.000
_cell.length_c   1.000
_cell.angle_alpha   90.00
_cell.angle_beta   90.00
_cell.angle_gamma   90.00
#
_symmetry.space_group_name_H-M   'P 1'
#
loop_
_entity.id
_entity.type
_entity.pdbx_description
1 polymer ?
#
loop_
_entity_poly.entity_id
_entity_poly.type
_entity_poly.pdbx_seq_one_letter_code
_entity_poly.pdbx_strand_id
1 'polypeptide(L)'
;MAGSTQKLVREFFCGELSDSLQGRDITLFGWVRTKREMGGVTFVDLRDRSGIAQVVFDESFTDPGLVHRFGREWVLAVTGRVRMRQNPNPRIPTGNVELLAQAVTVLAESGVPPFFPDEKSTVSDELRFQYRYLDLRRQIHQERFRLRSRVSLAIRNYLDKQGFLEIETPILTKATPEGARDYLVPSRIYKGRMFALPQSPQLFKQLLMVSGFERYYQMARCFRDEDLRADRQPEFTQVDIEMSFMDPEGLFSLIEGMMERIYALIEKPLPLPFPRLTWNEAMDRFGSDKPDLRIPLEIRDFTTAARELGSAILDGIIAGGGTVRGLVVPGAEAFSRKALDGLQAFVRERGGQGVIWLKPGADGFKASIKVDEARIRDFFKSQEIFADHIVLLVAGKRDEILPLLGSLRSYLGADLADHTRNAFLWVTDFPLFFHNAEENRLDSHHHPFTAPRERDIPRLESDPLGVLSVAYDLVLNGVEIGGGSRRIHEAALQQRIFSLLGLGEDEISEKFGFFVQALQYGAPPHMGIALGLDRILMLMTGAESIRDLIAFPKTTSSLCLLTGSPSQVPESLLRDLGLTLDKPRT
;
A
#
# COMPACT_ATOMS: atom_id res chain seq x y z
N MET A 1 38.99 -40.72 16.89
CA MET A 1 39.82 -39.68 16.29
C MET A 1 39.05 -38.41 16.29
N ALA A 2 39.46 -37.45 17.11
CA ALA A 2 38.78 -36.15 17.19
C ALA A 2 39.05 -35.36 15.91
N GLY A 3 38.11 -35.33 15.03
CA GLY A 3 38.14 -34.44 13.85
C GLY A 3 38.14 -32.99 14.34
N SER A 4 39.18 -32.26 14.00
CA SER A 4 39.23 -30.80 14.13
C SER A 4 37.90 -30.22 13.61
N THR A 5 37.07 -29.68 14.47
CA THR A 5 35.91 -28.89 14.09
C THR A 5 36.44 -27.59 13.47
N GLN A 6 36.74 -27.66 12.19
CA GLN A 6 37.06 -26.47 11.39
C GLN A 6 35.86 -25.56 11.50
N LYS A 7 36.04 -24.42 12.13
CA LYS A 7 34.96 -23.45 12.37
C LYS A 7 34.52 -22.96 11.01
N LEU A 8 33.39 -23.51 10.49
CA LEU A 8 32.84 -23.16 9.20
C LEU A 8 32.30 -21.70 9.29
N VAL A 9 33.08 -20.76 8.77
CA VAL A 9 32.73 -19.34 8.73
C VAL A 9 32.52 -18.93 7.28
N ARG A 10 31.42 -18.28 7.00
CA ARG A 10 31.13 -17.74 5.67
C ARG A 10 32.07 -16.59 5.35
N GLU A 11 32.82 -16.70 4.26
CA GLU A 11 33.65 -15.63 3.69
C GLU A 11 32.92 -14.96 2.52
N PHE A 12 32.29 -15.74 1.64
CA PHE A 12 31.58 -15.27 0.45
C PHE A 12 30.13 -15.78 0.41
N PHE A 13 29.26 -14.97 -0.18
CA PHE A 13 27.93 -15.42 -0.58
C PHE A 13 27.95 -16.02 -1.99
N CYS A 14 26.94 -16.86 -2.31
CA CYS A 14 26.86 -17.51 -3.63
C CYS A 14 26.80 -16.51 -4.79
N GLY A 15 26.04 -15.42 -4.63
CA GLY A 15 25.89 -14.38 -5.66
C GLY A 15 27.10 -13.44 -5.81
N GLU A 16 28.11 -13.53 -4.93
CA GLU A 16 29.35 -12.76 -5.00
C GLU A 16 30.44 -13.45 -5.82
N LEU A 17 30.17 -14.68 -6.29
CA LEU A 17 31.12 -15.40 -7.13
C LEU A 17 31.36 -14.65 -8.44
N SER A 18 32.60 -14.31 -8.74
CA SER A 18 32.98 -13.49 -9.89
C SER A 18 34.36 -13.87 -10.42
N ASP A 19 34.67 -13.38 -11.61
CA ASP A 19 35.97 -13.62 -12.31
C ASP A 19 37.16 -13.17 -11.46
N SER A 20 37.01 -12.17 -10.60
CA SER A 20 38.07 -11.68 -9.69
C SER A 20 38.49 -12.69 -8.63
N LEU A 21 37.69 -13.71 -8.39
CA LEU A 21 37.98 -14.79 -7.44
C LEU A 21 38.65 -16.01 -8.11
N GLN A 22 38.89 -15.96 -9.42
CA GLN A 22 39.51 -17.07 -10.14
C GLN A 22 40.84 -17.54 -9.49
N GLY A 23 40.96 -18.85 -9.31
CA GLY A 23 42.12 -19.48 -8.70
C GLY A 23 42.14 -19.46 -7.17
N ARG A 24 41.24 -18.79 -6.51
CA ARG A 24 41.10 -18.80 -5.03
C ARG A 24 40.37 -20.05 -4.56
N ASP A 25 40.81 -20.57 -3.42
CA ASP A 25 40.07 -21.58 -2.68
C ASP A 25 39.13 -20.87 -1.71
N ILE A 26 37.82 -21.13 -1.80
CA ILE A 26 36.78 -20.49 -0.98
C ILE A 26 35.76 -21.52 -0.48
N THR A 27 34.99 -21.15 0.54
CA THR A 27 33.88 -21.97 1.04
C THR A 27 32.57 -21.25 0.81
N LEU A 28 31.63 -21.91 0.10
CA LEU A 28 30.25 -21.45 -0.09
C LEU A 28 29.30 -22.25 0.80
N PHE A 29 28.26 -21.57 1.27
CA PHE A 29 27.17 -22.15 2.06
C PHE A 29 25.85 -21.88 1.37
N GLY A 30 24.98 -22.88 1.28
CA GLY A 30 23.67 -22.65 0.68
C GLY A 30 22.82 -23.90 0.63
N TRP A 31 21.68 -23.75 -0.01
CA TRP A 31 20.71 -24.81 -0.29
C TRP A 31 20.90 -25.34 -1.69
N VAL A 32 20.84 -26.67 -1.85
CA VAL A 32 20.83 -27.32 -3.17
C VAL A 32 19.54 -26.96 -3.91
N ARG A 33 19.64 -26.10 -4.91
CA ARG A 33 18.50 -25.74 -5.76
C ARG A 33 18.23 -26.81 -6.80
N THR A 34 19.24 -27.19 -7.57
CA THR A 34 19.20 -28.23 -8.58
C THR A 34 20.46 -29.06 -8.55
N LYS A 35 20.33 -30.34 -8.95
CA LYS A 35 21.43 -31.25 -9.19
C LYS A 35 21.27 -31.84 -10.59
N ARG A 36 22.35 -31.91 -11.35
CA ARG A 36 22.41 -32.48 -12.70
C ARG A 36 23.66 -33.35 -12.83
N GLU A 37 23.52 -34.51 -13.42
CA GLU A 37 24.61 -35.43 -13.67
C GLU A 37 24.81 -35.56 -15.19
N MET A 38 26.01 -35.30 -15.65
CA MET A 38 26.36 -35.37 -17.08
C MET A 38 27.80 -35.87 -17.25
N GLY A 39 27.97 -37.01 -17.95
CA GLY A 39 29.30 -37.52 -18.31
C GLY A 39 30.23 -37.77 -17.11
N GLY A 40 29.72 -38.30 -16.00
CA GLY A 40 30.51 -38.54 -14.79
C GLY A 40 30.74 -37.33 -13.89
N VAL A 41 30.28 -36.15 -14.31
CA VAL A 41 30.40 -34.90 -13.55
C VAL A 41 29.01 -34.52 -12.95
N THR A 42 28.99 -34.14 -11.67
CA THR A 42 27.80 -33.63 -11.03
C THR A 42 27.85 -32.13 -10.86
N PHE A 43 26.85 -31.46 -11.37
CA PHE A 43 26.63 -30.00 -11.24
C PHE A 43 25.56 -29.74 -10.20
N VAL A 44 25.88 -28.90 -9.21
CA VAL A 44 24.94 -28.45 -8.17
C VAL A 44 24.81 -26.95 -8.23
N ASP A 45 23.59 -26.46 -8.43
CA ASP A 45 23.30 -25.04 -8.23
C ASP A 45 23.05 -24.81 -6.74
N LEU A 46 23.98 -24.18 -6.06
CA LEU A 46 23.90 -23.81 -4.65
C LEU A 46 23.32 -22.41 -4.54
N ARG A 47 22.27 -22.25 -3.75
CA ARG A 47 21.53 -20.99 -3.58
C ARG A 47 21.66 -20.47 -2.16
N ASP A 48 21.88 -19.17 -2.02
CA ASP A 48 21.68 -18.42 -0.78
C ASP A 48 20.87 -17.14 -1.03
N ARG A 49 20.81 -16.24 -0.04
CA ARG A 49 20.05 -14.97 -0.14
C ARG A 49 20.58 -14.01 -1.22
N SER A 50 21.83 -14.17 -1.65
CA SER A 50 22.47 -13.27 -2.62
C SER A 50 22.29 -13.72 -4.06
N GLY A 51 22.05 -15.03 -4.28
CA GLY A 51 21.94 -15.60 -5.61
C GLY A 51 22.31 -17.07 -5.66
N ILE A 52 22.84 -17.49 -6.82
CA ILE A 52 23.13 -18.88 -7.15
C ILE A 52 24.59 -18.99 -7.60
N ALA A 53 25.29 -20.00 -7.11
CA ALA A 53 26.60 -20.41 -7.60
C ALA A 53 26.54 -21.83 -8.15
N GLN A 54 27.15 -22.10 -9.29
CA GLN A 54 27.36 -23.47 -9.75
C GLN A 54 28.57 -24.08 -9.04
N VAL A 55 28.35 -25.25 -8.46
CA VAL A 55 29.39 -26.10 -7.87
C VAL A 55 29.53 -27.33 -8.75
N VAL A 56 30.76 -27.74 -9.01
CA VAL A 56 31.11 -28.89 -9.87
C VAL A 56 31.83 -29.93 -9.04
N PHE A 57 31.34 -31.16 -9.09
CA PHE A 57 31.97 -32.35 -8.55
C PHE A 57 32.37 -33.21 -9.73
N ASP A 58 33.69 -33.26 -10.04
CA ASP A 58 34.25 -34.06 -11.13
C ASP A 58 34.96 -35.31 -10.59
N GLU A 59 35.62 -36.04 -11.44
CA GLU A 59 36.33 -37.31 -11.12
C GLU A 59 37.39 -37.15 -10.02
N SER A 60 37.88 -35.94 -9.77
CA SER A 60 38.86 -35.66 -8.72
C SER A 60 38.24 -35.61 -7.31
N PHE A 61 36.90 -35.59 -7.19
CA PHE A 61 36.21 -35.54 -5.92
C PHE A 61 36.18 -36.93 -5.25
N THR A 62 36.63 -37.00 -3.99
CA THR A 62 36.97 -38.29 -3.32
C THR A 62 35.76 -39.10 -2.85
N ASP A 63 34.55 -38.48 -2.71
CA ASP A 63 33.32 -39.17 -2.23
C ASP A 63 32.14 -38.96 -3.19
N PRO A 64 32.17 -39.61 -4.38
CA PRO A 64 31.04 -39.50 -5.32
C PRO A 64 29.73 -40.09 -4.75
N GLY A 65 29.81 -41.09 -3.86
CA GLY A 65 28.65 -41.70 -3.23
C GLY A 65 27.84 -40.70 -2.38
N LEU A 66 28.51 -39.79 -1.68
CA LEU A 66 27.87 -38.72 -0.94
C LEU A 66 27.17 -37.75 -1.90
N VAL A 67 27.81 -37.36 -3.02
CA VAL A 67 27.27 -36.44 -4.01
C VAL A 67 25.99 -36.98 -4.67
N HIS A 68 25.94 -38.29 -4.95
CA HIS A 68 24.75 -38.95 -5.49
C HIS A 68 23.54 -38.85 -4.55
N ARG A 69 23.75 -38.78 -3.25
CA ARG A 69 22.69 -38.67 -2.23
C ARG A 69 22.08 -37.26 -2.11
N PHE A 70 22.73 -36.21 -2.62
CA PHE A 70 22.23 -34.83 -2.47
C PHE A 70 20.82 -34.69 -2.99
N GLY A 71 19.92 -34.33 -2.08
CA GLY A 71 18.55 -33.94 -2.37
C GLY A 71 18.41 -32.43 -2.55
N ARG A 72 17.34 -32.02 -3.22
CA ARG A 72 16.99 -30.59 -3.29
C ARG A 72 16.71 -30.06 -1.89
N GLU A 73 17.05 -28.81 -1.69
CA GLU A 73 16.91 -28.07 -0.41
C GLU A 73 17.82 -28.57 0.73
N TRP A 74 18.74 -29.54 0.48
CA TRP A 74 19.79 -29.86 1.44
C TRP A 74 20.69 -28.65 1.65
N VAL A 75 21.21 -28.47 2.85
CA VAL A 75 22.14 -27.39 3.20
C VAL A 75 23.56 -27.92 3.18
N LEU A 76 24.37 -27.31 2.33
CA LEU A 76 25.77 -27.71 2.13
C LEU A 76 26.73 -26.57 2.47
N ALA A 77 27.91 -26.94 2.99
CA ALA A 77 29.12 -26.15 2.94
C ALA A 77 30.07 -26.80 1.95
N VAL A 78 30.45 -26.09 0.90
CA VAL A 78 31.35 -26.62 -0.15
C VAL A 78 32.57 -25.76 -0.24
N THR A 79 33.74 -26.37 0.01
CA THR A 79 35.06 -25.74 -0.20
C THR A 79 35.59 -26.19 -1.54
N GLY A 80 36.17 -25.28 -2.30
CA GLY A 80 36.71 -25.59 -3.62
C GLY A 80 37.41 -24.41 -4.26
N ARG A 81 37.94 -24.64 -5.46
CA ARG A 81 38.65 -23.65 -6.26
C ARG A 81 37.71 -22.98 -7.25
N VAL A 82 37.71 -21.65 -7.27
CA VAL A 82 36.99 -20.89 -8.30
C VAL A 82 37.69 -21.01 -9.64
N ARG A 83 36.96 -21.42 -10.68
CA ARG A 83 37.44 -21.48 -12.06
C ARG A 83 36.43 -20.89 -13.04
N MET A 84 36.93 -20.55 -14.25
CA MET A 84 36.06 -20.15 -15.36
C MET A 84 35.22 -21.33 -15.83
N ARG A 85 33.95 -21.11 -16.16
CA ARG A 85 33.11 -22.12 -16.80
C ARG A 85 33.55 -22.36 -18.23
N GLN A 86 33.52 -23.61 -18.67
CA GLN A 86 33.71 -23.93 -20.09
C GLN A 86 32.56 -23.34 -20.95
N ASN A 87 31.34 -23.36 -20.42
CA ASN A 87 30.16 -22.79 -21.08
C ASN A 87 29.53 -21.74 -20.15
N PRO A 88 29.82 -20.44 -20.33
CA PRO A 88 29.25 -19.37 -19.55
C PRO A 88 27.73 -19.32 -19.66
N ASN A 89 27.03 -18.97 -18.55
CA ASN A 89 25.58 -18.81 -18.51
C ASN A 89 25.23 -17.34 -18.30
N PRO A 90 24.85 -16.57 -19.35
CA PRO A 90 24.54 -15.15 -19.23
C PRO A 90 23.24 -14.85 -18.46
N ARG A 91 22.46 -15.88 -18.09
CA ARG A 91 21.18 -15.70 -17.39
C ARG A 91 21.33 -15.47 -15.89
N ILE A 92 22.52 -15.70 -15.34
CA ILE A 92 22.81 -15.48 -13.92
C ILE A 92 24.09 -14.64 -13.78
N PRO A 93 24.15 -13.71 -12.79
CA PRO A 93 25.31 -12.83 -12.61
C PRO A 93 26.63 -13.58 -12.40
N THR A 94 26.60 -14.75 -11.75
CA THR A 94 27.76 -15.61 -11.46
C THR A 94 28.08 -16.56 -12.61
N GLY A 95 27.46 -16.37 -13.77
CA GLY A 95 27.46 -17.38 -14.85
C GLY A 95 28.79 -17.60 -15.59
N ASN A 96 29.80 -16.76 -15.39
CA ASN A 96 31.11 -16.91 -15.97
C ASN A 96 32.01 -17.90 -15.21
N VAL A 97 31.75 -18.07 -13.91
CA VAL A 97 32.60 -18.85 -13.00
C VAL A 97 31.81 -19.96 -12.31
N GLU A 98 32.56 -20.93 -11.80
CA GLU A 98 32.01 -22.04 -11.01
C GLU A 98 33.00 -22.42 -9.91
N LEU A 99 32.51 -23.10 -8.87
CA LEU A 99 33.36 -23.65 -7.81
C LEU A 99 33.63 -25.13 -8.09
N LEU A 100 34.90 -25.50 -8.39
CA LEU A 100 35.33 -26.89 -8.44
C LEU A 100 35.49 -27.41 -7.01
N ALA A 101 34.63 -28.33 -6.60
CA ALA A 101 34.54 -28.82 -5.23
C ALA A 101 35.77 -29.67 -4.88
N GLN A 102 36.38 -29.40 -3.74
CA GLN A 102 37.47 -30.17 -3.12
C GLN A 102 36.97 -30.88 -1.84
N ALA A 103 36.07 -30.26 -1.09
CA ALA A 103 35.45 -30.83 0.09
C ALA A 103 33.99 -30.37 0.22
N VAL A 104 33.16 -31.20 0.84
CA VAL A 104 31.76 -30.88 1.15
C VAL A 104 31.39 -31.37 2.54
N THR A 105 30.61 -30.56 3.25
CA THR A 105 29.98 -30.97 4.51
C THR A 105 28.48 -30.80 4.35
N VAL A 106 27.71 -31.84 4.61
CA VAL A 106 26.26 -31.77 4.72
C VAL A 106 25.91 -31.18 6.09
N LEU A 107 25.36 -29.98 6.09
CA LEU A 107 24.96 -29.28 7.32
C LEU A 107 23.56 -29.68 7.78
N ALA A 108 22.66 -29.93 6.80
CA ALA A 108 21.34 -30.45 7.06
C ALA A 108 20.77 -31.16 5.82
N GLU A 109 20.17 -32.29 6.02
CA GLU A 109 19.37 -32.97 5.00
C GLU A 109 17.95 -32.37 4.98
N SER A 110 17.28 -32.47 3.83
CA SER A 110 15.87 -32.05 3.68
C SER A 110 15.02 -33.23 3.22
N GLY A 111 13.87 -33.41 3.86
CA GLY A 111 12.80 -34.18 3.26
C GLY A 111 12.25 -33.50 1.98
N VAL A 112 11.38 -34.18 1.25
CA VAL A 112 10.69 -33.60 0.09
C VAL A 112 9.75 -32.49 0.58
N PRO A 113 10.00 -31.23 0.23
CA PRO A 113 9.13 -30.14 0.68
C PRO A 113 7.78 -30.19 -0.06
N PRO A 114 6.69 -29.60 0.52
CA PRO A 114 5.36 -29.57 -0.11
C PRO A 114 5.36 -28.83 -1.45
N PHE A 115 6.30 -27.94 -1.66
CA PHE A 115 6.61 -27.33 -2.96
C PHE A 115 8.07 -26.88 -2.98
N PHE A 116 8.63 -26.73 -4.16
CA PHE A 116 9.96 -26.17 -4.32
C PHE A 116 9.90 -24.64 -4.52
N PRO A 117 10.81 -23.88 -3.89
CA PRO A 117 10.82 -22.42 -3.97
C PRO A 117 11.41 -21.93 -5.30
N ASP A 118 10.82 -22.37 -6.40
CA ASP A 118 11.17 -21.96 -7.76
C ASP A 118 10.29 -20.81 -8.22
N GLU A 119 10.83 -19.87 -9.00
CA GLU A 119 10.10 -18.69 -9.48
C GLU A 119 8.87 -19.02 -10.34
N LYS A 120 8.89 -20.17 -11.01
CA LYS A 120 7.81 -20.64 -11.88
C LYS A 120 6.75 -21.50 -11.16
N SER A 121 6.86 -21.65 -9.85
CA SER A 121 5.93 -22.49 -9.09
C SER A 121 4.55 -21.82 -8.99
N THR A 122 3.52 -22.48 -9.53
CA THR A 122 2.10 -22.07 -9.44
C THR A 122 1.45 -22.70 -8.21
N VAL A 123 1.89 -22.30 -7.03
CA VAL A 123 1.37 -22.81 -5.76
C VAL A 123 0.31 -21.85 -5.22
N SER A 124 -0.77 -22.39 -4.63
CA SER A 124 -1.81 -21.56 -4.02
C SER A 124 -1.27 -20.70 -2.89
N ASP A 125 -1.89 -19.55 -2.66
CA ASP A 125 -1.52 -18.65 -1.57
C ASP A 125 -1.61 -19.34 -0.20
N GLU A 126 -2.59 -20.22 -0.01
CA GLU A 126 -2.75 -20.99 1.23
C GLU A 126 -1.52 -21.83 1.54
N LEU A 127 -1.05 -22.60 0.56
CA LEU A 127 0.13 -23.45 0.75
C LEU A 127 1.41 -22.61 0.92
N ARG A 128 1.54 -21.50 0.20
CA ARG A 128 2.63 -20.53 0.37
C ARG A 128 2.66 -19.92 1.77
N PHE A 129 1.51 -19.58 2.34
CA PHE A 129 1.42 -18.98 3.67
C PHE A 129 1.59 -20.02 4.78
N GLN A 130 1.11 -21.24 4.58
CA GLN A 130 1.33 -22.34 5.51
C GLN A 130 2.83 -22.71 5.63
N TYR A 131 3.55 -22.72 4.52
CA TYR A 131 4.98 -23.00 4.47
C TYR A 131 5.79 -21.76 4.09
N ARG A 132 5.43 -20.61 4.67
CA ARG A 132 5.98 -19.30 4.30
C ARG A 132 7.52 -19.24 4.36
N TYR A 133 8.16 -19.96 5.26
CA TYR A 133 9.61 -20.08 5.34
C TYR A 133 10.25 -20.74 4.10
N LEU A 134 9.52 -21.56 3.35
CA LEU A 134 9.97 -22.08 2.05
C LEU A 134 9.73 -21.04 0.94
N ASP A 135 8.56 -20.42 0.91
CA ASP A 135 8.22 -19.40 -0.08
C ASP A 135 9.20 -18.20 0.00
N LEU A 136 9.62 -17.80 1.20
CA LEU A 136 10.62 -16.75 1.42
C LEU A 136 12.02 -17.10 0.88
N ARG A 137 12.31 -18.35 0.51
CA ARG A 137 13.55 -18.72 -0.19
C ARG A 137 13.55 -18.32 -1.67
N ARG A 138 12.40 -17.96 -2.25
CA ARG A 138 12.31 -17.49 -3.64
C ARG A 138 13.07 -16.18 -3.81
N GLN A 139 13.76 -16.04 -4.93
CA GLN A 139 14.62 -14.89 -5.21
C GLN A 139 13.82 -13.57 -5.16
N ILE A 140 12.60 -13.56 -5.72
CA ILE A 140 11.72 -12.39 -5.70
C ILE A 140 11.44 -11.88 -4.28
N HIS A 141 11.21 -12.77 -3.31
CA HIS A 141 11.00 -12.36 -1.92
C HIS A 141 12.30 -11.88 -1.28
N GLN A 142 13.43 -12.55 -1.55
CA GLN A 142 14.75 -12.11 -1.06
C GLN A 142 15.07 -10.69 -1.54
N GLU A 143 14.78 -10.36 -2.80
CA GLU A 143 14.96 -9.02 -3.37
C GLU A 143 14.01 -7.99 -2.77
N ARG A 144 12.74 -8.34 -2.59
CA ARG A 144 11.74 -7.47 -1.94
C ARG A 144 12.13 -7.10 -0.51
N PHE A 145 12.56 -8.08 0.29
CA PHE A 145 12.98 -7.82 1.68
C PHE A 145 14.32 -7.08 1.75
N ARG A 146 15.23 -7.31 0.82
CA ARG A 146 16.46 -6.52 0.69
C ARG A 146 16.13 -5.06 0.37
N LEU A 147 15.22 -4.83 -0.59
CA LEU A 147 14.76 -3.48 -0.92
C LEU A 147 14.08 -2.83 0.28
N ARG A 148 13.18 -3.54 0.98
CA ARG A 148 12.54 -3.06 2.21
C ARG A 148 13.57 -2.58 3.24
N SER A 149 14.60 -3.36 3.49
CA SER A 149 15.67 -3.01 4.41
C SER A 149 16.43 -1.75 3.97
N ARG A 150 16.78 -1.65 2.68
CA ARG A 150 17.46 -0.48 2.11
C ARG A 150 16.60 0.78 2.15
N VAL A 151 15.31 0.67 1.83
CA VAL A 151 14.35 1.78 1.90
C VAL A 151 14.22 2.28 3.33
N SER A 152 14.02 1.37 4.31
CA SER A 152 13.94 1.74 5.72
C SER A 152 15.19 2.47 6.22
N LEU A 153 16.37 2.00 5.82
CA LEU A 153 17.64 2.65 6.16
C LEU A 153 17.78 4.03 5.48
N ALA A 154 17.37 4.15 4.21
CA ALA A 154 17.42 5.41 3.48
C ALA A 154 16.50 6.47 4.10
N ILE A 155 15.30 6.08 4.53
CA ILE A 155 14.35 6.95 5.24
C ILE A 155 14.97 7.44 6.56
N ARG A 156 15.52 6.53 7.39
CA ARG A 156 16.18 6.91 8.65
C ARG A 156 17.32 7.88 8.43
N ASN A 157 18.21 7.57 7.49
CA ASN A 157 19.35 8.46 7.18
C ASN A 157 18.93 9.81 6.62
N TYR A 158 17.82 9.88 5.90
CA TYR A 158 17.28 11.14 5.38
C TYR A 158 16.69 11.97 6.50
N LEU A 159 15.81 11.41 7.33
CA LEU A 159 15.15 12.12 8.42
C LEU A 159 16.13 12.55 9.52
N ASP A 160 17.12 11.73 9.86
CA ASP A 160 18.21 12.08 10.78
C ASP A 160 18.96 13.33 10.30
N LYS A 161 19.34 13.39 9.01
CA LYS A 161 19.98 14.57 8.40
C LYS A 161 19.10 15.82 8.39
N GLN A 162 17.79 15.67 8.44
CA GLN A 162 16.82 16.74 8.56
C GLN A 162 16.55 17.14 10.01
N GLY A 163 17.25 16.53 10.99
CA GLY A 163 17.15 16.84 12.41
C GLY A 163 15.95 16.20 13.09
N PHE A 164 15.38 15.12 12.53
CA PHE A 164 14.31 14.36 13.17
C PHE A 164 14.87 13.33 14.13
N LEU A 165 14.17 13.12 15.25
CA LEU A 165 14.48 12.11 16.25
C LEU A 165 13.56 10.89 16.08
N GLU A 166 14.12 9.68 16.00
CA GLU A 166 13.32 8.45 16.04
C GLU A 166 12.94 8.14 17.49
N ILE A 167 11.66 8.21 17.83
CA ILE A 167 11.16 7.99 19.19
C ILE A 167 10.06 6.94 19.13
N GLU A 168 10.23 5.86 19.90
CA GLU A 168 9.22 4.82 20.05
C GLU A 168 8.10 5.27 20.99
N THR A 169 6.87 4.94 20.61
CA THR A 169 5.67 5.20 21.41
C THR A 169 5.09 3.88 21.92
N PRO A 170 4.26 3.90 22.98
CA PRO A 170 3.71 2.68 23.55
C PRO A 170 2.89 1.85 22.54
N ILE A 171 3.09 0.53 22.56
CA ILE A 171 2.23 -0.45 21.86
C ILE A 171 1.02 -0.83 22.73
N LEU A 172 1.19 -0.90 24.06
CA LEU A 172 0.07 -1.08 25.00
C LEU A 172 -0.46 0.29 25.39
N THR A 173 -1.54 0.71 24.77
CA THR A 173 -2.13 2.04 24.95
C THR A 173 -3.60 1.95 25.38
N LYS A 174 -4.26 3.08 25.46
CA LYS A 174 -5.70 3.20 25.71
C LYS A 174 -6.46 3.11 24.38
N ALA A 175 -7.63 2.48 24.39
CA ALA A 175 -8.54 2.48 23.25
C ALA A 175 -8.95 3.92 22.89
N THR A 176 -8.77 4.29 21.63
CA THR A 176 -9.12 5.61 21.08
C THR A 176 -9.81 5.44 19.74
N PRO A 177 -10.93 6.13 19.49
CA PRO A 177 -11.65 6.02 18.22
C PRO A 177 -10.88 6.77 17.11
N GLU A 178 -10.12 6.03 16.30
CA GLU A 178 -9.36 6.57 15.15
C GLU A 178 -9.88 6.06 13.79
N GLY A 179 -11.09 5.50 13.75
CA GLY A 179 -11.74 5.07 12.51
C GLY A 179 -11.85 3.56 12.28
N ALA A 180 -10.87 2.73 12.73
CA ALA A 180 -10.97 1.27 12.74
C ALA A 180 -11.35 0.75 14.14
N ARG A 181 -11.61 -0.55 14.26
CA ARG A 181 -11.73 -1.20 15.56
C ARG A 181 -10.35 -1.46 16.15
N ASP A 182 -10.25 -1.35 17.50
CA ASP A 182 -9.04 -1.63 18.24
C ASP A 182 -8.91 -3.13 18.54
N TYR A 183 -7.68 -3.66 18.45
CA TYR A 183 -7.34 -4.93 19.08
C TYR A 183 -7.14 -4.72 20.57
N LEU A 184 -7.89 -5.45 21.41
CA LEU A 184 -7.86 -5.32 22.86
C LEU A 184 -6.95 -6.38 23.48
N VAL A 185 -6.15 -5.97 24.49
CA VAL A 185 -5.25 -6.82 25.25
C VAL A 185 -5.64 -6.75 26.73
N PRO A 186 -6.08 -7.85 27.35
CA PRO A 186 -6.52 -7.84 28.73
C PRO A 186 -5.37 -7.61 29.72
N SER A 187 -5.62 -6.82 30.77
CA SER A 187 -4.66 -6.57 31.84
C SER A 187 -4.75 -7.67 32.91
N ARG A 188 -3.64 -8.35 33.18
CA ARG A 188 -3.56 -9.34 34.28
C ARG A 188 -3.66 -8.67 35.65
N ILE A 189 -3.08 -7.48 35.81
CA ILE A 189 -3.04 -6.76 37.08
C ILE A 189 -4.37 -6.09 37.38
N TYR A 190 -4.97 -5.44 36.37
CA TYR A 190 -6.24 -4.74 36.53
C TYR A 190 -7.35 -5.54 35.84
N LYS A 191 -7.89 -6.55 36.56
CA LYS A 191 -8.94 -7.42 36.01
C LYS A 191 -10.14 -6.61 35.51
N GLY A 192 -10.65 -6.98 34.33
CA GLY A 192 -11.75 -6.27 33.66
C GLY A 192 -11.34 -4.99 32.93
N ARG A 193 -10.04 -4.61 32.94
CA ARG A 193 -9.51 -3.51 32.13
C ARG A 193 -8.66 -4.04 30.99
N MET A 194 -8.68 -3.31 29.88
CA MET A 194 -7.99 -3.67 28.65
C MET A 194 -7.00 -2.58 28.28
N PHE A 195 -5.87 -2.98 27.71
CA PHE A 195 -5.08 -2.16 26.81
C PHE A 195 -5.65 -2.30 25.39
N ALA A 196 -5.34 -1.35 24.53
CA ALA A 196 -5.55 -1.46 23.08
C ALA A 196 -4.21 -1.42 22.36
N LEU A 197 -4.12 -2.11 21.20
CA LEU A 197 -3.00 -1.94 20.30
C LEU A 197 -3.25 -0.69 19.43
N PRO A 198 -2.22 0.16 19.17
CA PRO A 198 -2.40 1.45 18.53
C PRO A 198 -2.76 1.31 17.05
N GLN A 199 -3.77 2.04 16.60
CA GLN A 199 -4.07 2.20 15.16
C GLN A 199 -3.03 3.07 14.47
N SER A 200 -2.49 4.04 15.21
CA SER A 200 -1.36 4.91 14.86
C SER A 200 -0.81 5.55 16.15
N PRO A 201 0.38 6.15 16.15
CA PRO A 201 0.90 6.90 17.30
C PRO A 201 0.34 8.33 17.42
N GLN A 202 -0.85 8.63 16.88
CA GLN A 202 -1.36 9.98 16.64
C GLN A 202 -1.34 10.87 17.87
N LEU A 203 -1.83 10.42 19.02
CA LEU A 203 -1.86 11.22 20.22
C LEU A 203 -0.46 11.43 20.82
N PHE A 204 0.35 10.37 20.81
CA PHE A 204 1.70 10.43 21.39
C PHE A 204 2.63 11.34 20.61
N LYS A 205 2.57 11.32 19.26
CA LYS A 205 3.40 12.22 18.45
C LYS A 205 3.05 13.70 18.67
N GLN A 206 1.77 14.03 18.86
CA GLN A 206 1.36 15.39 19.24
C GLN A 206 1.83 15.76 20.65
N LEU A 207 1.78 14.82 21.63
CA LEU A 207 2.36 15.04 22.95
C LEU A 207 3.88 15.26 22.90
N LEU A 208 4.59 14.60 21.97
CA LEU A 208 6.01 14.86 21.76
C LEU A 208 6.26 16.29 21.24
N MET A 209 5.36 16.85 20.42
CA MET A 209 5.44 18.26 20.03
C MET A 209 5.24 19.19 21.23
N VAL A 210 4.22 18.91 22.07
CA VAL A 210 4.02 19.64 23.34
C VAL A 210 5.24 19.53 24.26
N SER A 211 5.94 18.38 24.21
CA SER A 211 7.17 18.13 24.99
C SER A 211 8.42 18.83 24.42
N GLY A 212 8.31 19.56 23.30
CA GLY A 212 9.41 20.33 22.74
C GLY A 212 10.40 19.53 21.88
N PHE A 213 10.05 18.33 21.41
CA PHE A 213 10.92 17.56 20.50
C PHE A 213 10.97 18.13 19.09
N GLU A 214 10.00 18.94 18.68
CA GLU A 214 9.87 19.66 17.42
C GLU A 214 9.88 18.83 16.13
N ARG A 215 10.70 17.79 16.03
CA ARG A 215 10.81 16.91 14.85
C ARG A 215 10.91 15.46 15.28
N TYR A 216 9.84 14.74 15.10
CA TYR A 216 9.68 13.34 15.46
C TYR A 216 9.44 12.48 14.23
N TYR A 217 9.97 11.28 14.21
CA TYR A 217 9.50 10.20 13.37
C TYR A 217 9.58 8.84 14.08
N GLN A 218 8.84 7.87 13.54
CA GLN A 218 8.88 6.49 13.99
C GLN A 218 8.56 5.54 12.82
N MET A 219 9.27 4.40 12.76
CA MET A 219 8.85 3.26 11.94
C MET A 219 7.79 2.50 12.74
N ALA A 220 6.56 3.02 12.78
CA ALA A 220 5.51 2.60 13.70
C ALA A 220 4.82 1.31 13.26
N ARG A 221 4.66 0.36 14.20
CA ARG A 221 3.73 -0.77 14.01
C ARG A 221 2.33 -0.32 14.37
N CYS A 222 1.42 -0.49 13.40
CA CYS A 222 0.01 -0.11 13.51
C CYS A 222 -0.86 -1.35 13.41
N PHE A 223 -2.00 -1.33 14.11
CA PHE A 223 -2.93 -2.45 14.22
C PHE A 223 -4.36 -1.96 13.96
N ARG A 224 -5.06 -2.58 13.02
CA ARG A 224 -6.45 -2.21 12.70
C ARG A 224 -7.27 -3.46 12.46
N ASP A 225 -8.36 -3.61 13.19
CA ASP A 225 -9.33 -4.67 12.99
C ASP A 225 -10.40 -4.20 12.00
N GLU A 226 -10.10 -4.41 10.73
CA GLU A 226 -10.94 -3.99 9.59
C GLU A 226 -10.94 -5.08 8.50
N ASP A 227 -11.83 -4.92 7.52
CA ASP A 227 -11.90 -5.83 6.38
C ASP A 227 -10.59 -5.81 5.57
N LEU A 228 -9.99 -6.98 5.40
CA LEU A 228 -8.71 -7.13 4.73
C LEU A 228 -8.89 -7.18 3.21
N ARG A 229 -7.97 -6.50 2.51
CA ARG A 229 -7.87 -6.42 1.06
C ARG A 229 -6.44 -6.70 0.61
N ALA A 230 -6.17 -6.59 -0.69
CA ALA A 230 -4.83 -6.77 -1.22
C ALA A 230 -3.81 -5.78 -0.61
N ASP A 231 -4.26 -4.57 -0.30
CA ASP A 231 -3.47 -3.47 0.27
C ASP A 231 -3.72 -3.19 1.76
N ARG A 232 -4.40 -4.12 2.48
CA ARG A 232 -4.69 -4.02 3.91
C ARG A 232 -4.33 -5.30 4.67
N GLN A 233 -3.70 -5.11 5.81
CA GLN A 233 -3.36 -6.15 6.78
C GLN A 233 -3.71 -5.67 8.20
N PRO A 234 -4.04 -6.59 9.14
CA PRO A 234 -4.42 -6.20 10.50
C PRO A 234 -3.25 -5.59 11.28
N GLU A 235 -2.04 -5.86 10.83
CA GLU A 235 -0.81 -5.27 11.36
C GLU A 235 0.11 -4.86 10.19
N PHE A 236 0.58 -3.63 10.20
CA PHE A 236 1.39 -3.05 9.12
C PHE A 236 2.37 -2.01 9.68
N THR A 237 3.22 -1.46 8.82
CA THR A 237 4.21 -0.47 9.21
C THR A 237 3.94 0.88 8.55
N GLN A 238 3.93 1.95 9.35
CA GLN A 238 3.94 3.33 8.86
C GLN A 238 5.29 3.99 9.12
N VAL A 239 5.69 4.88 8.22
CA VAL A 239 6.64 5.94 8.53
C VAL A 239 5.81 7.10 9.05
N ASP A 240 5.81 7.28 10.35
CA ASP A 240 5.02 8.31 11.01
C ASP A 240 5.90 9.50 11.37
N ILE A 241 5.48 10.70 10.98
CA ILE A 241 6.26 11.93 11.07
C ILE A 241 5.40 13.03 11.67
N GLU A 242 5.97 13.80 12.62
CA GLU A 242 5.31 14.99 13.17
C GLU A 242 6.37 16.09 13.38
N MET A 243 5.99 17.34 13.12
CA MET A 243 6.90 18.48 13.25
C MET A 243 6.18 19.76 13.68
N SER A 244 6.85 20.58 14.47
CA SER A 244 6.40 21.89 14.91
C SER A 244 6.97 22.99 14.03
N PHE A 245 6.31 24.17 14.02
CA PHE A 245 6.79 25.38 13.37
C PHE A 245 7.08 25.23 11.88
N MET A 246 6.30 24.41 11.19
CA MET A 246 6.40 24.15 9.76
C MET A 246 5.12 24.54 9.04
N ASP A 247 5.23 24.97 7.80
CA ASP A 247 4.10 25.16 6.90
C ASP A 247 3.90 23.94 5.98
N PRO A 248 2.76 23.82 5.27
CA PRO A 248 2.51 22.69 4.37
C PRO A 248 3.56 22.56 3.26
N GLU A 249 4.09 23.66 2.74
CA GLU A 249 5.11 23.68 1.68
C GLU A 249 6.42 23.05 2.13
N GLY A 250 6.85 23.36 3.34
CA GLY A 250 8.02 22.75 3.96
C GLY A 250 7.86 21.24 4.18
N LEU A 251 6.66 20.81 4.61
CA LEU A 251 6.36 19.38 4.74
C LEU A 251 6.37 18.69 3.38
N PHE A 252 5.73 19.27 2.36
CA PHE A 252 5.71 18.67 1.02
C PHE A 252 7.12 18.52 0.46
N SER A 253 7.95 19.55 0.56
CA SER A 253 9.35 19.50 0.13
C SER A 253 10.17 18.44 0.87
N LEU A 254 9.95 18.28 2.17
CA LEU A 254 10.58 17.22 2.99
C LEU A 254 10.21 15.83 2.48
N ILE A 255 8.93 15.58 2.27
CA ILE A 255 8.44 14.27 1.84
C ILE A 255 8.84 13.97 0.39
N GLU A 256 8.77 14.95 -0.50
CA GLU A 256 9.23 14.83 -1.89
C GLU A 256 10.72 14.46 -1.96
N GLY A 257 11.57 15.12 -1.19
CA GLY A 257 12.98 14.76 -1.10
C GLY A 257 13.24 13.38 -0.51
N MET A 258 12.40 12.92 0.43
CA MET A 258 12.47 11.56 0.94
C MET A 258 12.06 10.54 -0.15
N MET A 259 10.98 10.80 -0.91
CA MET A 259 10.54 9.94 -2.01
C MET A 259 11.61 9.85 -3.11
N GLU A 260 12.23 10.97 -3.47
CA GLU A 260 13.34 10.98 -4.42
C GLU A 260 14.47 10.03 -3.99
N ARG A 261 14.86 10.09 -2.69
CA ARG A 261 15.92 9.23 -2.14
C ARG A 261 15.59 7.74 -2.20
N ILE A 262 14.36 7.34 -1.87
CA ILE A 262 14.00 5.93 -1.89
C ILE A 262 13.80 5.42 -3.32
N TYR A 263 13.28 6.23 -4.24
CA TYR A 263 13.11 5.85 -5.64
C TYR A 263 14.44 5.76 -6.41
N ALA A 264 15.46 6.52 -6.00
CA ALA A 264 16.82 6.37 -6.50
C ALA A 264 17.40 4.96 -6.24
N LEU A 265 16.94 4.23 -5.22
CA LEU A 265 17.36 2.85 -4.94
C LEU A 265 16.93 1.84 -6.02
N ILE A 266 15.96 2.19 -6.83
CA ILE A 266 15.42 1.39 -7.95
C ILE A 266 15.66 2.08 -9.31
N GLU A 267 16.54 3.09 -9.33
CA GLU A 267 16.95 3.83 -10.53
C GLU A 267 15.77 4.48 -11.30
N LYS A 268 14.73 4.91 -10.56
CA LYS A 268 13.57 5.63 -11.10
C LYS A 268 13.56 7.06 -10.59
N PRO A 269 14.11 8.03 -11.33
CA PRO A 269 14.07 9.43 -10.94
C PRO A 269 12.63 9.94 -10.91
N LEU A 270 12.33 10.84 -9.96
CA LEU A 270 11.03 11.46 -9.81
C LEU A 270 11.06 12.91 -10.28
N PRO A 271 10.08 13.37 -11.07
CA PRO A 271 9.93 14.80 -11.38
C PRO A 271 9.43 15.53 -10.13
N LEU A 272 10.19 16.52 -9.68
CA LEU A 272 9.83 17.38 -8.55
C LEU A 272 9.58 18.82 -9.01
N PRO A 273 8.70 19.59 -8.35
CA PRO A 273 7.79 19.18 -7.28
C PRO A 273 6.63 18.31 -7.80
N PHE A 274 5.97 17.55 -6.90
CA PHE A 274 4.78 16.79 -7.30
C PHE A 274 3.61 17.72 -7.60
N PRO A 275 2.75 17.37 -8.60
CA PRO A 275 1.52 18.08 -8.87
C PRO A 275 0.63 18.18 -7.62
N ARG A 276 -0.21 19.21 -7.59
CA ARG A 276 -1.16 19.47 -6.49
C ARG A 276 -2.55 19.70 -7.06
N LEU A 277 -3.53 19.11 -6.41
CA LEU A 277 -4.95 19.34 -6.65
C LEU A 277 -5.64 19.55 -5.30
N THR A 278 -6.63 20.42 -5.28
CA THR A 278 -7.59 20.44 -4.18
C THR A 278 -8.48 19.21 -4.26
N TRP A 279 -9.07 18.81 -3.14
CA TRP A 279 -10.05 17.71 -3.11
C TRP A 279 -11.19 17.94 -4.11
N ASN A 280 -11.70 19.17 -4.21
CA ASN A 280 -12.77 19.51 -5.16
C ASN A 280 -12.31 19.32 -6.62
N GLU A 281 -11.10 19.76 -6.98
CA GLU A 281 -10.55 19.55 -8.32
C GLU A 281 -10.33 18.07 -8.63
N ALA A 282 -9.83 17.30 -7.67
CA ALA A 282 -9.65 15.86 -7.81
C ALA A 282 -10.99 15.15 -8.04
N MET A 283 -12.01 15.52 -7.27
CA MET A 283 -13.36 14.99 -7.44
C MET A 283 -13.99 15.41 -8.78
N ASP A 284 -13.93 16.69 -9.15
CA ASP A 284 -14.55 17.20 -10.38
C ASP A 284 -13.91 16.61 -11.63
N ARG A 285 -12.58 16.49 -11.67
CA ARG A 285 -11.83 16.02 -12.84
C ARG A 285 -11.71 14.51 -12.93
N PHE A 286 -11.70 13.81 -11.80
CA PHE A 286 -11.36 12.40 -11.77
C PHE A 286 -12.36 11.52 -10.99
N GLY A 287 -13.29 12.12 -10.25
CA GLY A 287 -14.28 11.40 -9.44
C GLY A 287 -13.68 10.59 -8.28
N SER A 288 -12.50 11.00 -7.82
CA SER A 288 -11.77 10.33 -6.74
C SER A 288 -10.82 11.31 -6.06
N ASP A 289 -10.67 11.19 -4.75
CA ASP A 289 -9.66 11.86 -3.94
C ASP A 289 -8.24 11.29 -4.12
N LYS A 290 -8.10 10.17 -4.81
CA LYS A 290 -6.83 9.50 -5.13
C LYS A 290 -6.75 9.09 -6.60
N PRO A 291 -6.79 10.05 -7.53
CA PRO A 291 -6.82 9.74 -8.95
C PRO A 291 -5.50 9.15 -9.46
N ASP A 292 -5.58 8.17 -10.35
CA ASP A 292 -4.42 7.73 -11.12
C ASP A 292 -4.19 8.68 -12.30
N LEU A 293 -3.17 9.53 -12.19
CA LEU A 293 -2.82 10.49 -13.23
C LEU A 293 -2.11 9.85 -14.45
N ARG A 294 -1.88 8.55 -14.46
CA ARG A 294 -1.38 7.80 -15.62
C ARG A 294 -2.48 7.56 -16.65
N ILE A 295 -3.74 7.60 -16.20
CA ILE A 295 -4.92 7.45 -17.05
C ILE A 295 -5.25 8.79 -17.73
N PRO A 296 -5.21 8.90 -19.06
CA PRO A 296 -5.42 10.17 -19.78
C PRO A 296 -6.90 10.53 -19.99
N LEU A 297 -7.77 10.11 -19.08
CA LEU A 297 -9.20 10.43 -19.12
C LEU A 297 -9.54 11.41 -18.00
N GLU A 298 -10.28 12.47 -18.30
CA GLU A 298 -10.84 13.39 -17.32
C GLU A 298 -12.36 13.45 -17.44
N ILE A 299 -13.03 13.64 -16.31
CA ILE A 299 -14.46 13.89 -16.26
C ILE A 299 -14.71 15.32 -16.72
N ARG A 300 -15.65 15.49 -17.66
CA ARG A 300 -16.05 16.79 -18.19
C ARG A 300 -17.48 17.14 -17.74
N ASP A 301 -17.71 18.42 -17.54
CA ASP A 301 -19.05 18.94 -17.27
C ASP A 301 -19.81 19.20 -18.59
N PHE A 302 -20.84 18.44 -18.80
CA PHE A 302 -21.72 18.58 -19.96
C PHE A 302 -23.09 19.16 -19.59
N THR A 303 -23.32 19.65 -18.39
CA THR A 303 -24.64 20.08 -17.89
C THR A 303 -25.29 21.10 -18.82
N THR A 304 -24.54 22.09 -19.30
CA THR A 304 -25.07 23.09 -20.24
C THR A 304 -25.30 22.51 -21.63
N ALA A 305 -24.29 21.79 -22.15
CA ALA A 305 -24.37 21.21 -23.50
C ALA A 305 -25.43 20.10 -23.62
N ALA A 306 -25.70 19.38 -22.52
CA ALA A 306 -26.70 18.32 -22.49
C ALA A 306 -28.13 18.83 -22.73
N ARG A 307 -28.43 20.11 -22.44
CA ARG A 307 -29.73 20.75 -22.77
C ARG A 307 -29.94 20.83 -24.29
N GLU A 308 -28.88 21.04 -25.05
CA GLU A 308 -28.94 21.12 -26.52
C GLU A 308 -29.31 19.78 -27.16
N LEU A 309 -29.10 18.67 -26.48
CA LEU A 309 -29.53 17.34 -26.93
C LEU A 309 -31.08 17.20 -26.95
N GLY A 310 -31.82 18.02 -26.17
CA GLY A 310 -33.28 18.03 -26.15
C GLY A 310 -33.88 16.73 -25.60
N SER A 311 -33.23 16.13 -24.63
CA SER A 311 -33.70 14.91 -23.97
C SER A 311 -34.51 15.27 -22.74
N ALA A 312 -35.79 14.92 -22.72
CA ALA A 312 -36.67 15.17 -21.56
C ALA A 312 -36.13 14.56 -20.25
N ILE A 313 -35.35 13.46 -20.31
CA ILE A 313 -34.72 12.82 -19.16
C ILE A 313 -33.63 13.75 -18.58
N LEU A 314 -32.73 14.24 -19.44
CA LEU A 314 -31.64 15.14 -19.03
C LEU A 314 -32.17 16.48 -18.55
N ASP A 315 -33.15 17.05 -19.27
CA ASP A 315 -33.77 18.31 -18.90
C ASP A 315 -34.46 18.23 -17.54
N GLY A 316 -35.14 17.11 -17.24
CA GLY A 316 -35.78 16.86 -15.95
C GLY A 316 -34.78 16.78 -14.79
N ILE A 317 -33.65 16.10 -14.97
CA ILE A 317 -32.59 15.99 -13.97
C ILE A 317 -31.95 17.37 -13.72
N ILE A 318 -31.64 18.11 -14.77
CA ILE A 318 -31.04 19.44 -14.67
C ILE A 318 -31.99 20.44 -14.02
N ALA A 319 -33.29 20.39 -14.35
CA ALA A 319 -34.32 21.23 -13.72
C ALA A 319 -34.47 20.93 -12.23
N GLY A 320 -34.25 19.69 -11.82
CA GLY A 320 -34.21 19.25 -10.41
C GLY A 320 -32.92 19.59 -9.66
N GLY A 321 -32.01 20.38 -10.25
CA GLY A 321 -30.74 20.77 -9.63
C GLY A 321 -29.61 19.73 -9.80
N GLY A 322 -29.81 18.70 -10.61
CA GLY A 322 -28.78 17.73 -10.95
C GLY A 322 -27.81 18.24 -12.01
N THR A 323 -26.71 17.52 -12.22
CA THR A 323 -25.69 17.81 -13.22
C THR A 323 -25.53 16.64 -14.20
N VAL A 324 -24.95 16.91 -15.36
CA VAL A 324 -24.58 15.90 -16.37
C VAL A 324 -23.07 15.95 -16.55
N ARG A 325 -22.40 14.88 -16.12
CA ARG A 325 -20.95 14.73 -16.21
C ARG A 325 -20.62 13.52 -17.07
N GLY A 326 -19.43 13.48 -17.65
CA GLY A 326 -19.10 12.33 -18.49
C GLY A 326 -17.64 12.21 -18.86
N LEU A 327 -17.35 11.12 -19.54
CA LEU A 327 -16.04 10.77 -20.07
C LEU A 327 -16.09 10.77 -21.60
N VAL A 328 -15.03 11.27 -22.21
CA VAL A 328 -14.79 11.17 -23.66
C VAL A 328 -13.71 10.12 -23.85
N VAL A 329 -14.05 9.00 -24.46
CA VAL A 329 -13.17 7.83 -24.56
C VAL A 329 -12.85 7.57 -26.03
N PRO A 330 -11.55 7.44 -26.43
CA PRO A 330 -11.18 7.13 -27.80
C PRO A 330 -11.57 5.69 -28.19
N GLY A 331 -11.67 5.42 -29.49
CA GLY A 331 -11.92 4.09 -30.01
C GLY A 331 -13.39 3.66 -29.91
N ALA A 332 -14.33 4.53 -30.31
CA ALA A 332 -15.78 4.25 -30.24
C ALA A 332 -16.21 2.95 -30.93
N GLU A 333 -15.47 2.46 -31.90
CA GLU A 333 -15.74 1.20 -32.63
C GLU A 333 -15.55 -0.04 -31.74
N ALA A 334 -14.66 0.01 -30.74
CA ALA A 334 -14.44 -1.07 -29.78
C ALA A 334 -15.65 -1.29 -28.84
N PHE A 335 -16.54 -0.29 -28.73
CA PHE A 335 -17.73 -0.36 -27.87
C PHE A 335 -18.89 -1.06 -28.59
N SER A 336 -18.83 -2.40 -28.65
CA SER A 336 -19.92 -3.24 -29.13
C SER A 336 -21.17 -3.10 -28.24
N ARG A 337 -22.34 -3.58 -28.71
CA ARG A 337 -23.56 -3.62 -27.88
C ARG A 337 -23.34 -4.33 -26.55
N LYS A 338 -22.65 -5.48 -26.56
CA LYS A 338 -22.32 -6.24 -25.35
C LYS A 338 -21.44 -5.43 -24.39
N ALA A 339 -20.45 -4.69 -24.91
CA ALA A 339 -19.61 -3.83 -24.07
C ALA A 339 -20.42 -2.70 -23.44
N LEU A 340 -21.32 -2.06 -24.20
CA LEU A 340 -22.21 -1.01 -23.68
C LEU A 340 -23.20 -1.53 -22.63
N ASP A 341 -23.77 -2.70 -22.85
CA ASP A 341 -24.64 -3.37 -21.86
C ASP A 341 -23.83 -3.70 -20.57
N GLY A 342 -22.57 -4.08 -20.71
CA GLY A 342 -21.64 -4.28 -19.58
C GLY A 342 -21.37 -2.99 -18.78
N LEU A 343 -21.21 -1.84 -19.45
CA LEU A 343 -21.06 -0.54 -18.76
C LEU A 343 -22.33 -0.13 -18.01
N GLN A 344 -23.51 -0.45 -18.57
CA GLN A 344 -24.78 -0.25 -17.88
C GLN A 344 -24.86 -1.06 -16.58
N ALA A 345 -24.50 -2.35 -16.64
CA ALA A 345 -24.47 -3.22 -15.47
C ALA A 345 -23.46 -2.69 -14.42
N PHE A 346 -22.25 -2.34 -14.86
CA PHE A 346 -21.18 -1.79 -14.01
C PHE A 346 -21.63 -0.58 -13.18
N VAL A 347 -22.32 0.37 -13.83
CA VAL A 347 -22.81 1.59 -13.15
C VAL A 347 -23.97 1.26 -12.21
N ARG A 348 -24.89 0.37 -12.59
CA ARG A 348 -26.02 -0.05 -11.75
C ARG A 348 -25.61 -0.81 -10.51
N GLU A 349 -24.65 -1.71 -10.62
CA GLU A 349 -24.10 -2.46 -9.48
C GLU A 349 -23.46 -1.56 -8.42
N ARG A 350 -23.10 -0.31 -8.82
CA ARG A 350 -22.54 0.72 -7.93
C ARG A 350 -23.56 1.78 -7.50
N GLY A 351 -24.85 1.49 -7.65
CA GLY A 351 -25.95 2.37 -7.20
C GLY A 351 -26.36 3.45 -8.18
N GLY A 352 -25.74 3.52 -9.37
CA GLY A 352 -26.12 4.48 -10.42
C GLY A 352 -27.35 4.02 -11.21
N GLN A 353 -28.04 4.97 -11.86
CA GLN A 353 -29.20 4.66 -12.69
C GLN A 353 -28.84 4.07 -14.06
N GLY A 354 -27.60 4.29 -14.51
CA GLY A 354 -27.05 3.82 -15.76
C GLY A 354 -26.13 4.86 -16.40
N VAL A 355 -25.58 4.51 -17.56
CA VAL A 355 -24.74 5.39 -18.36
C VAL A 355 -25.42 5.69 -19.71
N ILE A 356 -25.51 6.96 -20.05
CA ILE A 356 -25.96 7.41 -21.37
C ILE A 356 -24.74 7.45 -22.28
N TRP A 357 -24.82 6.81 -23.42
CA TRP A 357 -23.74 6.85 -24.38
C TRP A 357 -24.17 7.52 -25.70
N LEU A 358 -23.25 8.30 -26.28
CA LEU A 358 -23.35 8.91 -27.60
C LEU A 358 -22.11 8.47 -28.38
N LYS A 359 -22.28 7.92 -29.56
CA LYS A 359 -21.14 7.46 -30.38
C LYS A 359 -21.39 7.57 -31.88
N PRO A 360 -20.33 7.70 -32.70
CA PRO A 360 -20.43 7.55 -34.15
C PRO A 360 -20.81 6.11 -34.51
N GLY A 361 -21.47 5.94 -35.62
CA GLY A 361 -21.84 4.68 -36.27
C GLY A 361 -21.62 4.75 -37.76
N ALA A 362 -21.81 3.63 -38.46
CA ALA A 362 -21.60 3.57 -39.92
C ALA A 362 -22.49 4.58 -40.72
N ASP A 363 -23.71 4.80 -40.22
CA ASP A 363 -24.73 5.62 -40.90
C ASP A 363 -25.01 6.92 -40.12
N GLY A 364 -24.06 7.46 -39.34
CA GLY A 364 -24.22 8.66 -38.54
C GLY A 364 -24.02 8.42 -37.04
N PHE A 365 -24.60 9.27 -36.16
CA PHE A 365 -24.46 9.17 -34.74
C PHE A 365 -25.59 8.34 -34.08
N LYS A 366 -25.26 7.60 -33.02
CA LYS A 366 -26.21 6.79 -32.24
C LYS A 366 -26.12 7.14 -30.76
N ALA A 367 -27.23 6.96 -30.04
CA ALA A 367 -27.32 7.19 -28.60
C ALA A 367 -28.13 6.08 -27.89
N SER A 368 -27.92 5.94 -26.57
CA SER A 368 -28.74 5.05 -25.73
C SER A 368 -30.11 5.65 -25.37
N ILE A 369 -30.30 6.94 -25.59
CA ILE A 369 -31.54 7.68 -25.33
C ILE A 369 -32.07 8.25 -26.66
N LYS A 370 -33.35 8.64 -26.64
CA LYS A 370 -33.99 9.23 -27.83
C LYS A 370 -33.53 10.68 -27.99
N VAL A 371 -32.65 10.90 -28.96
CA VAL A 371 -32.08 12.21 -29.36
C VAL A 371 -31.96 12.24 -30.90
N ASP A 372 -32.17 13.40 -31.49
CA ASP A 372 -31.97 13.62 -32.93
C ASP A 372 -30.47 13.52 -33.27
N GLU A 373 -30.15 12.84 -34.34
CA GLU A 373 -28.76 12.66 -34.81
C GLU A 373 -28.07 14.02 -35.10
N ALA A 374 -28.76 15.00 -35.66
CA ALA A 374 -28.22 16.32 -35.90
C ALA A 374 -27.75 16.99 -34.61
N ARG A 375 -28.54 16.86 -33.54
CA ARG A 375 -28.18 17.40 -32.21
C ARG A 375 -26.98 16.69 -31.59
N ILE A 376 -26.82 15.38 -31.81
CA ILE A 376 -25.61 14.65 -31.37
C ILE A 376 -24.39 15.14 -32.13
N ARG A 377 -24.51 15.35 -33.43
CA ARG A 377 -23.43 15.88 -34.26
C ARG A 377 -23.01 17.29 -33.82
N ASP A 378 -23.99 18.17 -33.57
CA ASP A 378 -23.75 19.52 -33.05
C ASP A 378 -23.12 19.50 -31.68
N PHE A 379 -23.55 18.59 -30.80
CA PHE A 379 -22.92 18.36 -29.46
C PHE A 379 -21.46 17.96 -29.61
N PHE A 380 -21.14 16.98 -30.47
CA PHE A 380 -19.73 16.58 -30.68
C PHE A 380 -18.89 17.75 -31.20
N LYS A 381 -19.44 18.55 -32.11
CA LYS A 381 -18.76 19.72 -32.67
C LYS A 381 -18.57 20.84 -31.64
N SER A 382 -19.60 21.17 -30.85
CA SER A 382 -19.56 22.23 -29.85
C SER A 382 -18.63 21.88 -28.68
N GLN A 383 -18.45 20.59 -28.40
CA GLN A 383 -17.59 20.08 -27.33
C GLN A 383 -16.20 19.68 -27.83
N GLU A 384 -15.87 19.92 -29.09
CA GLU A 384 -14.57 19.59 -29.73
C GLU A 384 -14.20 18.11 -29.56
N ILE A 385 -15.18 17.21 -29.76
CA ILE A 385 -15.00 15.76 -29.62
C ILE A 385 -14.74 15.15 -30.99
N PHE A 386 -13.65 14.39 -31.11
CA PHE A 386 -13.30 13.71 -32.36
C PHE A 386 -14.32 12.61 -32.72
N ALA A 387 -14.48 12.39 -34.04
CA ALA A 387 -15.48 11.46 -34.56
C ALA A 387 -15.21 9.98 -34.29
N ASP A 388 -14.04 9.62 -33.74
CA ASP A 388 -13.67 8.28 -33.33
C ASP A 388 -13.85 8.02 -31.80
N HIS A 389 -14.40 9.01 -31.08
CA HIS A 389 -14.62 8.92 -29.63
C HIS A 389 -16.07 8.56 -29.31
N ILE A 390 -16.26 7.91 -28.17
CA ILE A 390 -17.55 7.73 -27.51
C ILE A 390 -17.65 8.67 -26.31
N VAL A 391 -18.84 9.23 -26.09
CA VAL A 391 -19.18 10.02 -24.91
C VAL A 391 -20.02 9.17 -23.99
N LEU A 392 -19.63 9.07 -22.74
CA LEU A 392 -20.32 8.34 -21.68
C LEU A 392 -20.76 9.33 -20.60
N LEU A 393 -22.08 9.56 -20.49
CA LEU A 393 -22.67 10.52 -19.58
C LEU A 393 -23.35 9.83 -18.41
N VAL A 394 -23.19 10.40 -17.21
CA VAL A 394 -23.98 10.05 -16.01
C VAL A 394 -24.63 11.33 -15.52
N ALA A 395 -25.92 11.27 -15.20
CA ALA A 395 -26.72 12.41 -14.78
C ALA A 395 -27.32 12.17 -13.40
N GLY A 396 -27.29 13.18 -12.52
CA GLY A 396 -27.79 13.10 -11.13
C GLY A 396 -27.17 14.18 -10.24
N LYS A 397 -27.24 13.99 -8.93
CA LYS A 397 -26.57 14.90 -8.00
C LYS A 397 -25.06 14.74 -8.11
N ARG A 398 -24.32 15.86 -8.06
CA ARG A 398 -22.86 15.91 -8.23
C ARG A 398 -22.13 14.87 -7.37
N ASP A 399 -22.43 14.84 -6.09
CA ASP A 399 -21.70 14.01 -5.12
C ASP A 399 -22.01 12.50 -5.26
N GLU A 400 -23.15 12.16 -5.88
CA GLU A 400 -23.54 10.78 -6.17
C GLU A 400 -22.88 10.27 -7.48
N ILE A 401 -22.82 11.14 -8.51
CA ILE A 401 -22.36 10.70 -9.84
C ILE A 401 -20.84 10.77 -10.03
N LEU A 402 -20.11 11.64 -9.33
CA LEU A 402 -18.66 11.76 -9.47
C LEU A 402 -17.91 10.48 -9.05
N PRO A 403 -18.20 9.82 -7.91
CA PRO A 403 -17.57 8.55 -7.56
C PRO A 403 -17.88 7.42 -8.56
N LEU A 404 -19.07 7.41 -9.15
CA LEU A 404 -19.46 6.46 -10.21
C LEU A 404 -18.62 6.66 -11.46
N LEU A 405 -18.48 7.91 -11.90
CA LEU A 405 -17.63 8.27 -13.04
C LEU A 405 -16.15 8.01 -12.76
N GLY A 406 -15.68 8.23 -11.55
CA GLY A 406 -14.33 7.88 -11.12
C GLY A 406 -14.06 6.38 -11.22
N SER A 407 -15.00 5.56 -10.77
CA SER A 407 -14.94 4.11 -10.92
C SER A 407 -14.96 3.69 -12.38
N LEU A 408 -15.83 4.29 -13.20
CA LEU A 408 -15.94 4.03 -14.62
C LEU A 408 -14.66 4.47 -15.37
N ARG A 409 -14.10 5.62 -15.02
CA ARG A 409 -12.83 6.13 -15.51
C ARG A 409 -11.69 5.13 -15.25
N SER A 410 -11.59 4.64 -14.03
CA SER A 410 -10.56 3.68 -13.65
C SER A 410 -10.71 2.35 -14.40
N TYR A 411 -11.94 1.87 -14.56
CA TYR A 411 -12.24 0.65 -15.29
C TYR A 411 -11.86 0.78 -16.78
N LEU A 412 -12.27 1.85 -17.44
CA LEU A 412 -12.01 2.09 -18.88
C LEU A 412 -10.55 2.51 -19.15
N GLY A 413 -9.94 3.17 -18.17
CA GLY A 413 -8.60 3.73 -18.31
C GLY A 413 -7.47 2.77 -17.97
N ALA A 414 -7.76 1.59 -17.44
CA ALA A 414 -6.73 0.65 -17.02
C ALA A 414 -5.76 0.29 -18.17
N ASP A 415 -6.28 0.03 -19.36
CA ASP A 415 -5.49 -0.29 -20.55
C ASP A 415 -4.88 0.96 -21.23
N LEU A 416 -5.33 2.16 -20.86
CA LEU A 416 -4.83 3.44 -21.39
C LEU A 416 -3.73 4.05 -20.49
N ALA A 417 -3.53 3.50 -19.31
CA ALA A 417 -2.60 4.04 -18.33
C ALA A 417 -1.14 3.92 -18.80
N ASP A 418 -0.37 4.99 -18.63
CA ASP A 418 1.08 4.96 -18.86
C ASP A 418 1.79 4.27 -17.70
N HIS A 419 1.97 2.96 -17.80
CA HIS A 419 2.65 2.14 -16.80
C HIS A 419 4.18 2.34 -16.73
N THR A 420 4.76 3.15 -17.61
CA THR A 420 6.20 3.42 -17.62
C THR A 420 6.62 4.45 -16.56
N ARG A 421 5.68 5.28 -16.09
CA ARG A 421 5.93 6.34 -15.11
C ARG A 421 5.31 6.07 -13.74
N ASN A 422 5.86 6.72 -12.73
CA ASN A 422 5.25 6.85 -11.41
C ASN A 422 4.60 8.23 -11.30
N ALA A 423 3.29 8.28 -11.12
CA ALA A 423 2.53 9.51 -11.05
C ALA A 423 2.18 9.83 -9.58
N PHE A 424 2.97 10.69 -8.98
CA PHE A 424 2.71 11.25 -7.65
C PHE A 424 1.77 12.45 -7.75
N LEU A 425 1.00 12.69 -6.69
CA LEU A 425 0.06 13.79 -6.56
C LEU A 425 -0.18 14.11 -5.09
N TRP A 426 -0.15 15.38 -4.73
CA TRP A 426 -0.74 15.87 -3.48
C TRP A 426 -2.20 16.25 -3.70
N VAL A 427 -3.08 15.72 -2.87
CA VAL A 427 -4.47 16.18 -2.76
C VAL A 427 -4.60 16.96 -1.45
N THR A 428 -5.15 18.17 -1.52
CA THR A 428 -5.23 19.11 -0.39
C THR A 428 -6.66 19.62 -0.20
N ASP A 429 -6.90 20.36 0.87
CA ASP A 429 -8.16 21.10 1.05
C ASP A 429 -9.40 20.20 1.13
N PHE A 430 -9.25 19.12 1.87
CA PHE A 430 -10.37 18.22 2.15
C PHE A 430 -11.46 18.93 2.95
N PRO A 431 -12.74 18.53 2.80
CA PRO A 431 -13.76 18.88 3.77
C PRO A 431 -13.33 18.48 5.19
N LEU A 432 -13.64 19.30 6.19
CA LEU A 432 -13.33 18.96 7.59
C LEU A 432 -14.25 17.86 8.10
N PHE A 433 -15.53 17.94 7.72
CA PHE A 433 -16.59 17.02 8.13
C PHE A 433 -17.33 16.46 6.92
N PHE A 434 -17.96 15.32 7.13
CA PHE A 434 -19.01 14.80 6.25
C PHE A 434 -20.22 14.38 7.09
N HIS A 435 -21.38 14.29 6.45
CA HIS A 435 -22.60 13.80 7.10
C HIS A 435 -22.66 12.28 6.99
N ASN A 436 -22.56 11.59 8.13
CA ASN A 436 -22.79 10.15 8.21
C ASN A 436 -24.30 9.88 8.22
N ALA A 437 -24.83 9.38 7.11
CA ALA A 437 -26.27 9.16 6.95
C ALA A 437 -26.78 7.98 7.80
N GLU A 438 -25.94 7.00 8.12
CA GLU A 438 -26.31 5.82 8.92
C GLU A 438 -26.49 6.20 10.40
N GLU A 439 -25.60 7.04 10.93
CA GLU A 439 -25.64 7.49 12.32
C GLU A 439 -26.30 8.87 12.49
N ASN A 440 -26.68 9.51 11.37
CA ASN A 440 -27.28 10.83 11.30
C ASN A 440 -26.55 11.90 12.14
N ARG A 441 -25.20 11.92 11.98
CA ARG A 441 -24.30 12.87 12.66
C ARG A 441 -23.21 13.37 11.72
N LEU A 442 -22.46 14.37 12.18
CA LEU A 442 -21.20 14.76 11.55
C LEU A 442 -20.08 13.81 11.98
N ASP A 443 -19.27 13.38 11.02
CA ASP A 443 -18.02 12.67 11.27
C ASP A 443 -16.86 13.44 10.64
N SER A 444 -15.64 13.28 11.18
CA SER A 444 -14.43 13.89 10.63
C SER A 444 -14.01 13.17 9.34
N HIS A 445 -13.64 13.93 8.32
CA HIS A 445 -13.16 13.33 7.07
C HIS A 445 -11.85 12.54 7.26
N HIS A 446 -10.92 13.04 8.10
CA HIS A 446 -9.69 12.36 8.48
C HIS A 446 -9.77 11.89 9.95
N HIS A 447 -9.50 12.82 10.88
CA HIS A 447 -9.55 12.56 12.32
C HIS A 447 -9.89 13.86 13.09
N PRO A 448 -10.41 13.78 14.32
CA PRO A 448 -10.90 14.94 15.06
C PRO A 448 -9.82 15.97 15.47
N PHE A 449 -8.55 15.67 15.27
CA PHE A 449 -7.43 16.57 15.59
C PHE A 449 -6.97 17.41 14.39
N THR A 450 -7.62 17.27 13.24
CA THR A 450 -7.33 18.02 12.01
C THR A 450 -7.78 19.47 12.14
N ALA A 451 -6.88 20.42 11.86
CA ALA A 451 -7.20 21.83 11.90
C ALA A 451 -8.08 22.27 10.72
N PRO A 452 -9.15 23.05 10.97
CA PRO A 452 -9.84 23.77 9.92
C PRO A 452 -8.93 24.85 9.31
N ARG A 453 -9.22 25.30 8.10
CA ARG A 453 -8.63 26.53 7.56
C ARG A 453 -9.03 27.72 8.45
N GLU A 454 -8.06 28.58 8.76
CA GLU A 454 -8.27 29.73 9.67
C GLU A 454 -9.48 30.61 9.25
N ARG A 455 -9.62 30.87 7.94
CA ARG A 455 -10.73 31.66 7.39
C ARG A 455 -12.10 31.02 7.57
N ASP A 456 -12.17 29.69 7.77
CA ASP A 456 -13.40 28.92 7.88
C ASP A 456 -13.83 28.70 9.36
N ILE A 457 -12.96 28.98 10.35
CA ILE A 457 -13.25 28.84 11.78
C ILE A 457 -14.54 29.56 12.22
N PRO A 458 -14.86 30.77 11.71
CA PRO A 458 -16.11 31.44 12.07
C PRO A 458 -17.39 30.75 11.58
N ARG A 459 -17.25 29.82 10.61
CA ARG A 459 -18.37 29.09 10.00
C ARG A 459 -18.63 27.71 10.61
N LEU A 460 -17.81 27.28 11.57
CA LEU A 460 -17.85 25.91 12.12
C LEU A 460 -19.25 25.48 12.57
N GLU A 461 -20.01 26.35 13.26
CA GLU A 461 -21.33 26.02 13.76
C GLU A 461 -22.46 26.33 12.76
N SER A 462 -22.26 27.32 11.89
CA SER A 462 -23.33 27.77 10.95
C SER A 462 -23.33 26.96 9.64
N ASP A 463 -22.20 26.45 9.21
CA ASP A 463 -22.04 25.69 7.95
C ASP A 463 -20.88 24.70 8.07
N PRO A 464 -20.97 23.69 8.94
CA PRO A 464 -19.87 22.76 9.21
C PRO A 464 -19.43 21.95 7.98
N LEU A 465 -20.37 21.60 7.07
CA LEU A 465 -20.07 20.86 5.84
C LEU A 465 -19.33 21.69 4.78
N GLY A 466 -19.41 23.03 4.86
CA GLY A 466 -18.68 23.93 3.99
C GLY A 466 -17.28 24.31 4.51
N VAL A 467 -16.88 23.81 5.68
CA VAL A 467 -15.56 24.07 6.27
C VAL A 467 -14.52 23.17 5.65
N LEU A 468 -13.44 23.77 5.16
CA LEU A 468 -12.28 23.04 4.66
C LEU A 468 -11.21 22.87 5.73
N SER A 469 -10.52 21.75 5.66
CA SER A 469 -9.39 21.41 6.54
C SER A 469 -8.04 21.75 5.93
N VAL A 470 -7.00 21.79 6.75
CA VAL A 470 -5.60 21.79 6.32
C VAL A 470 -5.08 20.35 6.33
N ALA A 471 -5.79 19.47 5.65
CA ALA A 471 -5.40 18.09 5.42
C ALA A 471 -4.84 17.89 4.02
N TYR A 472 -4.01 16.87 3.88
CA TYR A 472 -3.35 16.51 2.62
C TYR A 472 -3.05 15.03 2.56
N ASP A 473 -3.23 14.44 1.37
CA ASP A 473 -2.87 13.07 1.06
C ASP A 473 -1.82 13.03 -0.05
N LEU A 474 -0.87 12.12 0.08
CA LEU A 474 0.07 11.78 -0.98
C LEU A 474 -0.43 10.54 -1.71
N VAL A 475 -0.70 10.73 -2.99
CA VAL A 475 -1.20 9.69 -3.89
C VAL A 475 -0.10 9.27 -4.85
N LEU A 476 0.01 7.98 -5.12
CA LEU A 476 0.90 7.41 -6.12
C LEU A 476 0.13 6.39 -6.97
N ASN A 477 0.06 6.62 -8.29
CA ASN A 477 -0.57 5.69 -9.23
C ASN A 477 -2.01 5.29 -8.85
N GLY A 478 -2.79 6.25 -8.34
CA GLY A 478 -4.17 5.99 -7.92
C GLY A 478 -4.33 5.36 -6.53
N VAL A 479 -3.25 5.27 -5.77
CA VAL A 479 -3.23 4.71 -4.41
C VAL A 479 -2.75 5.78 -3.45
N GLU A 480 -3.52 6.06 -2.40
CA GLU A 480 -3.08 6.85 -1.26
C GLU A 480 -1.96 6.11 -0.53
N ILE A 481 -0.77 6.67 -0.51
CA ILE A 481 0.40 6.11 0.18
C ILE A 481 0.66 6.75 1.54
N GLY A 482 -0.01 7.85 1.85
CA GLY A 482 0.02 8.49 3.15
C GLY A 482 -0.85 9.72 3.21
N GLY A 483 -1.29 10.05 4.41
CA GLY A 483 -2.12 11.20 4.69
C GLY A 483 -1.69 11.91 5.96
N GLY A 484 -2.02 13.20 6.04
CA GLY A 484 -1.70 14.03 7.18
C GLY A 484 -2.46 15.33 7.23
N SER A 485 -2.18 16.13 8.24
CA SER A 485 -2.81 17.44 8.41
C SER A 485 -2.00 18.35 9.32
N ARG A 486 -2.28 19.64 9.27
CA ARG A 486 -2.02 20.53 10.40
C ARG A 486 -2.95 20.16 11.55
N ARG A 487 -2.42 20.18 12.78
CA ARG A 487 -3.19 19.79 13.97
C ARG A 487 -3.77 21.01 14.66
N ILE A 488 -4.88 20.78 15.34
CA ILE A 488 -5.41 21.74 16.29
C ILE A 488 -4.47 21.76 17.49
N HIS A 489 -3.94 22.92 17.84
CA HIS A 489 -3.05 23.13 18.97
C HIS A 489 -3.67 23.98 20.08
N GLU A 490 -4.85 24.54 19.83
CA GLU A 490 -5.63 25.33 20.79
C GLU A 490 -6.70 24.47 21.45
N ALA A 491 -6.65 24.32 22.79
CA ALA A 491 -7.59 23.48 23.54
C ALA A 491 -9.06 23.89 23.33
N ALA A 492 -9.34 25.20 23.25
CA ALA A 492 -10.69 25.71 23.04
C ALA A 492 -11.25 25.33 21.66
N LEU A 493 -10.45 25.41 20.60
CA LEU A 493 -10.85 24.98 19.26
C LEU A 493 -11.05 23.47 19.20
N GLN A 494 -10.16 22.70 19.85
CA GLN A 494 -10.30 21.24 19.90
C GLN A 494 -11.62 20.83 20.58
N GLN A 495 -12.02 21.51 21.63
CA GLN A 495 -13.25 21.22 22.35
C GLN A 495 -14.50 21.54 21.49
N ARG A 496 -14.47 22.64 20.70
CA ARG A 496 -15.53 22.97 19.72
C ARG A 496 -15.69 21.86 18.67
N ILE A 497 -14.57 21.36 18.12
CA ILE A 497 -14.61 20.28 17.14
C ILE A 497 -15.21 19.00 17.74
N PHE A 498 -14.81 18.61 18.95
CA PHE A 498 -15.40 17.46 19.63
C PHE A 498 -16.92 17.62 19.86
N SER A 499 -17.36 18.79 20.26
CA SER A 499 -18.78 19.09 20.45
C SER A 499 -19.59 18.97 19.15
N LEU A 500 -19.02 19.44 18.02
CA LEU A 500 -19.64 19.30 16.69
C LEU A 500 -19.75 17.85 16.23
N LEU A 501 -18.81 16.99 16.65
CA LEU A 501 -18.84 15.55 16.42
C LEU A 501 -19.78 14.80 17.37
N GLY A 502 -20.48 15.52 18.26
CA GLY A 502 -21.44 14.93 19.19
C GLY A 502 -20.83 14.24 20.41
N LEU A 503 -19.54 14.46 20.70
CA LEU A 503 -18.90 13.92 21.90
C LEU A 503 -19.29 14.72 23.14
N GLY A 504 -19.80 14.04 24.17
CA GLY A 504 -20.13 14.65 25.46
C GLY A 504 -18.89 14.96 26.32
N GLU A 505 -19.00 15.88 27.27
CA GLU A 505 -17.89 16.29 28.14
C GLU A 505 -17.27 15.10 28.91
N ASP A 506 -18.08 14.19 29.43
CA ASP A 506 -17.63 12.99 30.13
C ASP A 506 -16.84 12.06 29.19
N GLU A 507 -17.30 11.88 27.96
CA GLU A 507 -16.64 11.06 26.94
C GLU A 507 -15.33 11.68 26.48
N ILE A 508 -15.28 13.00 26.29
CA ILE A 508 -14.06 13.74 25.97
C ILE A 508 -13.06 13.59 27.10
N SER A 509 -13.51 13.78 28.34
CA SER A 509 -12.67 13.65 29.53
C SER A 509 -12.10 12.22 29.68
N GLU A 510 -12.94 11.22 29.45
CA GLU A 510 -12.51 9.83 29.52
C GLU A 510 -11.54 9.46 28.40
N LYS A 511 -11.85 9.76 27.14
CA LYS A 511 -11.06 9.31 25.99
C LYS A 511 -9.85 10.20 25.72
N PHE A 512 -9.98 11.51 25.82
CA PHE A 512 -9.02 12.51 25.36
C PHE A 512 -8.59 13.53 26.43
N GLY A 513 -9.07 13.38 27.69
CA GLY A 513 -8.84 14.36 28.76
C GLY A 513 -7.34 14.68 28.96
N PHE A 514 -6.48 13.67 28.96
CA PHE A 514 -5.03 13.83 29.09
C PHE A 514 -4.43 14.64 27.92
N PHE A 515 -4.95 14.48 26.71
CA PHE A 515 -4.51 15.19 25.53
C PHE A 515 -4.98 16.65 25.53
N VAL A 516 -6.29 16.88 25.78
CA VAL A 516 -6.86 18.24 25.88
C VAL A 516 -6.16 19.04 27.00
N GLN A 517 -5.84 18.40 28.11
CA GLN A 517 -5.07 18.99 29.19
C GLN A 517 -3.66 19.39 28.71
N ALA A 518 -2.99 18.52 27.97
CA ALA A 518 -1.64 18.82 27.45
C ALA A 518 -1.63 20.06 26.53
N LEU A 519 -2.67 20.25 25.70
CA LEU A 519 -2.78 21.43 24.84
C LEU A 519 -2.82 22.76 25.63
N GLN A 520 -3.21 22.74 26.90
CA GLN A 520 -3.26 23.93 27.76
C GLN A 520 -1.87 24.38 28.24
N TYR A 521 -0.86 23.55 28.08
CA TYR A 521 0.51 23.84 28.55
C TYR A 521 1.45 24.33 27.45
N GLY A 522 0.92 25.02 26.44
CA GLY A 522 1.72 25.67 25.41
C GLY A 522 2.07 24.73 24.25
N ALA A 523 1.08 24.11 23.66
CA ALA A 523 1.24 23.33 22.45
C ALA A 523 1.66 24.21 21.26
N PRO A 524 2.77 23.91 20.57
CA PRO A 524 3.16 24.67 19.39
C PRO A 524 2.24 24.33 18.19
N PRO A 525 2.11 25.23 17.19
CA PRO A 525 1.53 24.81 15.91
C PRO A 525 2.37 23.69 15.31
N HIS A 526 1.72 22.58 14.96
CA HIS A 526 2.39 21.38 14.45
C HIS A 526 1.56 20.67 13.38
N MET A 527 2.25 19.84 12.60
CA MET A 527 1.68 19.06 11.51
C MET A 527 2.47 17.78 11.29
N GLY A 528 1.87 16.84 10.61
CA GLY A 528 2.54 15.58 10.33
C GLY A 528 1.85 14.76 9.27
N ILE A 529 2.51 13.66 8.91
CA ILE A 529 2.03 12.70 7.92
C ILE A 529 2.37 11.27 8.37
N ALA A 530 1.51 10.33 8.02
CA ALA A 530 1.77 8.91 8.17
C ALA A 530 1.80 8.25 6.79
N LEU A 531 2.92 7.63 6.44
CA LEU A 531 3.14 6.98 5.15
C LEU A 531 3.13 5.47 5.30
N GLY A 532 2.30 4.76 4.54
CA GLY A 532 2.23 3.31 4.54
C GLY A 532 3.44 2.66 3.88
N LEU A 533 4.44 2.25 4.66
CA LEU A 533 5.68 1.66 4.12
C LEU A 533 5.42 0.43 3.25
N ASP A 534 4.52 -0.46 3.67
CA ASP A 534 4.18 -1.67 2.93
C ASP A 534 3.56 -1.34 1.57
N ARG A 535 2.72 -0.30 1.52
CA ARG A 535 2.06 0.17 0.31
C ARG A 535 3.03 0.85 -0.66
N ILE A 536 3.95 1.68 -0.13
CA ILE A 536 5.04 2.28 -0.92
C ILE A 536 5.89 1.18 -1.58
N LEU A 537 6.30 0.18 -0.81
CA LEU A 537 7.11 -0.93 -1.32
C LEU A 537 6.35 -1.79 -2.34
N MET A 538 5.04 -1.98 -2.15
CA MET A 538 4.18 -2.67 -3.12
C MET A 538 4.24 -1.97 -4.48
N LEU A 539 4.08 -0.66 -4.51
CA LEU A 539 4.13 0.14 -5.75
C LEU A 539 5.55 0.20 -6.35
N MET A 540 6.59 0.29 -5.52
CA MET A 540 7.99 0.28 -5.98
C MET A 540 8.37 -1.05 -6.65
N THR A 541 7.84 -2.17 -6.17
CA THR A 541 8.20 -3.53 -6.63
C THR A 541 7.22 -4.10 -7.66
N GLY A 542 6.09 -3.42 -7.90
CA GLY A 542 5.01 -3.94 -8.75
C GLY A 542 4.34 -5.20 -8.18
N ALA A 543 4.39 -5.38 -6.86
CA ALA A 543 3.68 -6.49 -6.21
C ALA A 543 2.16 -6.24 -6.20
N GLU A 544 1.39 -7.31 -6.39
CA GLU A 544 -0.08 -7.23 -6.41
C GLU A 544 -0.69 -7.08 -5.01
N SER A 545 0.06 -7.43 -3.96
CA SER A 545 -0.42 -7.37 -2.59
C SER A 545 0.71 -7.03 -1.60
N ILE A 546 0.38 -6.26 -0.55
CA ILE A 546 1.31 -5.99 0.57
C ILE A 546 1.73 -7.27 1.31
N ARG A 547 0.97 -8.36 1.20
CA ARG A 547 1.30 -9.68 1.78
C ARG A 547 2.63 -10.22 1.26
N ASP A 548 3.01 -9.87 0.05
CA ASP A 548 4.31 -10.26 -0.51
C ASP A 548 5.51 -9.51 0.08
N LEU A 549 5.24 -8.40 0.78
CA LEU A 549 6.23 -7.50 1.39
C LEU A 549 6.27 -7.61 2.91
N ILE A 550 5.38 -8.43 3.49
CA ILE A 550 5.33 -8.78 4.91
C ILE A 550 5.84 -10.21 5.06
N ALA A 551 6.78 -10.43 5.99
CA ALA A 551 7.44 -11.73 6.12
C ALA A 551 6.42 -12.84 6.44
N PHE A 552 5.53 -12.60 7.40
CA PHE A 552 4.50 -13.54 7.84
C PHE A 552 3.14 -12.85 7.86
N PRO A 553 2.48 -12.70 6.68
CA PRO A 553 1.21 -12.00 6.57
C PRO A 553 0.06 -12.87 7.10
N LYS A 554 -1.09 -12.21 7.36
CA LYS A 554 -2.36 -12.90 7.57
C LYS A 554 -3.09 -13.10 6.23
N THR A 555 -3.95 -14.11 6.18
CA THR A 555 -4.92 -14.30 5.07
C THR A 555 -5.97 -13.17 5.06
N THR A 556 -6.82 -13.14 4.04
CA THR A 556 -7.97 -12.21 3.99
C THR A 556 -8.98 -12.42 5.12
N SER A 557 -8.98 -13.61 5.74
CA SER A 557 -9.77 -13.94 6.93
C SER A 557 -9.02 -13.73 8.25
N SER A 558 -7.95 -12.93 8.27
CA SER A 558 -7.12 -12.63 9.45
C SER A 558 -6.43 -13.83 10.10
N LEU A 559 -6.25 -14.95 9.39
CA LEU A 559 -5.59 -16.15 9.89
C LEU A 559 -4.08 -16.15 9.56
N CYS A 560 -3.26 -16.59 10.49
CA CYS A 560 -1.87 -16.95 10.21
C CYS A 560 -1.80 -18.47 9.98
N LEU A 561 -1.72 -18.90 8.73
CA LEU A 561 -1.69 -20.34 8.38
C LEU A 561 -0.42 -21.04 8.87
N LEU A 562 0.67 -20.31 9.08
CA LEU A 562 1.92 -20.87 9.60
C LEU A 562 1.82 -21.25 11.09
N THR A 563 1.22 -20.36 11.90
CA THR A 563 1.18 -20.55 13.37
C THR A 563 -0.18 -21.02 13.86
N GLY A 564 -1.21 -21.00 13.01
CA GLY A 564 -2.59 -21.31 13.39
C GLY A 564 -3.25 -20.23 14.27
N SER A 565 -2.69 -19.00 14.32
CA SER A 565 -3.31 -17.92 15.10
C SER A 565 -4.38 -17.16 14.29
N PRO A 566 -5.49 -16.69 14.93
CA PRO A 566 -5.77 -16.79 16.38
C PRO A 566 -6.10 -18.23 16.80
N SER A 567 -5.71 -18.58 18.02
CA SER A 567 -5.91 -19.92 18.56
C SER A 567 -6.66 -19.87 19.91
N GLN A 568 -7.23 -20.99 20.30
CA GLN A 568 -7.85 -21.11 21.62
C GLN A 568 -6.80 -20.98 22.72
N VAL A 569 -7.20 -20.37 23.82
CA VAL A 569 -6.38 -20.25 25.03
C VAL A 569 -6.98 -21.10 26.15
N PRO A 570 -6.16 -21.63 27.09
CA PRO A 570 -6.67 -22.41 28.23
C PRO A 570 -7.63 -21.59 29.11
N GLU A 571 -8.69 -22.22 29.61
CA GLU A 571 -9.65 -21.57 30.52
C GLU A 571 -8.99 -21.03 31.82
N SER A 572 -7.92 -21.68 32.30
CA SER A 572 -7.16 -21.18 33.44
C SER A 572 -6.60 -19.79 33.18
N LEU A 573 -6.06 -19.55 31.98
CA LEU A 573 -5.52 -18.26 31.60
C LEU A 573 -6.63 -17.19 31.50
N LEU A 574 -7.80 -17.54 30.98
CA LEU A 574 -8.94 -16.64 30.93
C LEU A 574 -9.41 -16.25 32.36
N ARG A 575 -9.49 -17.22 33.28
CA ARG A 575 -9.84 -16.96 34.68
C ARG A 575 -8.83 -16.04 35.35
N ASP A 576 -7.53 -16.23 35.11
CA ASP A 576 -6.48 -15.35 35.63
C ASP A 576 -6.63 -13.91 35.18
N LEU A 577 -7.11 -13.72 33.94
CA LEU A 577 -7.40 -12.41 33.35
C LEU A 577 -8.77 -11.84 33.78
N GLY A 578 -9.62 -12.64 34.45
CA GLY A 578 -10.99 -12.25 34.81
C GLY A 578 -11.93 -12.24 33.61
N LEU A 579 -11.67 -13.08 32.59
CA LEU A 579 -12.47 -13.17 31.36
C LEU A 579 -13.28 -14.47 31.34
N THR A 580 -14.42 -14.41 30.69
CA THR A 580 -15.28 -15.54 30.38
C THR A 580 -15.61 -15.50 28.90
N LEU A 581 -15.51 -16.62 28.20
CA LEU A 581 -15.98 -16.71 26.81
C LEU A 581 -17.46 -17.11 26.81
N ASP A 582 -18.25 -16.38 26.06
CA ASP A 582 -19.59 -16.84 25.69
C ASP A 582 -19.46 -18.10 24.85
N LYS A 583 -20.23 -19.13 25.17
CA LYS A 583 -20.31 -20.28 24.30
C LYS A 583 -20.84 -19.83 22.93
N PRO A 584 -20.21 -20.26 21.82
CA PRO A 584 -20.77 -19.93 20.51
C PRO A 584 -22.24 -20.38 20.50
N ARG A 585 -23.15 -19.50 20.10
CA ARG A 585 -24.52 -19.86 19.83
C ARG A 585 -24.47 -20.89 18.69
N THR A 586 -24.76 -22.14 19.02
CA THR A 586 -24.83 -23.27 18.08
C THR A 586 -25.92 -23.02 17.03
#